data_57c99f0cad66b8d535add3541cf8cc32
#
_entry.id   57c99f0cad66b8d535add3541cf8cc32
#
_cell.length_a   1.000
_cell.length_b   1.000
_cell.length_c   1.000
_cell.angle_alpha   90.00
_cell.angle_beta   90.00
_cell.angle_gamma   90.00
#
_symmetry.space_group_name_H-M   'P 1'
#
loop_
_entity.id
_entity.type
_entity.pdbx_description
1 polymer ?
#
loop_
_entity_poly.entity_id
_entity_poly.type
_entity_poly.pdbx_seq_one_letter_code
_entity_poly.pdbx_strand_id
1 'polypeptide(L)'
;MMAEHPKEVSEITRTAQVLMLNLGNITDARMESILISARTAKEMGIPILLDAVGISCSSLRRESVKNLLNTAIPTVIKGNYSEIQAMYRDSYWSSGVDADSALDIQTINYAAVSLARSLGTVILASGKVDIITDGRLLYHIHNGTPLLSQVTGTGCLQGALCASYLSAKPGIEAVITGSCVLGICGELARTDRGTGTFLCHLMDKLSTLTDTEIEQNLNMEEITIEKN
;
A
#
# COMPACT_ATOMS: atom_id res chain seq x y z
N MET A 1 -7.69 10.09 11.73
CA MET A 1 -9.17 10.02 11.92
C MET A 1 -9.76 9.21 10.78
N MET A 2 -10.79 8.41 11.02
CA MET A 2 -11.56 7.74 9.96
C MET A 2 -12.88 8.49 9.75
N ALA A 3 -13.19 8.84 8.49
CA ALA A 3 -14.40 9.53 8.10
C ALA A 3 -15.01 8.83 6.88
N GLU A 4 -16.33 8.78 6.83
CA GLU A 4 -17.04 8.04 5.79
C GLU A 4 -18.20 8.84 5.18
N HIS A 5 -18.75 9.80 5.92
CA HIS A 5 -19.96 10.49 5.48
C HIS A 5 -19.64 11.60 4.45
N PRO A 6 -20.29 11.62 3.25
CA PRO A 6 -19.96 12.59 2.18
C PRO A 6 -20.01 14.06 2.60
N LYS A 7 -20.84 14.40 3.59
CA LYS A 7 -20.99 15.80 4.07
C LYS A 7 -19.86 16.26 4.99
N GLU A 8 -19.04 15.34 5.57
CA GLU A 8 -17.99 15.70 6.51
C GLU A 8 -16.57 15.47 5.97
N VAL A 9 -16.40 14.54 5.01
CA VAL A 9 -15.07 14.10 4.59
C VAL A 9 -14.19 15.20 4.01
N SER A 10 -14.79 16.22 3.36
CA SER A 10 -14.03 17.36 2.86
C SER A 10 -13.43 18.19 4.01
N GLU A 11 -14.23 18.46 5.06
CA GLU A 11 -13.79 19.22 6.23
C GLU A 11 -12.65 18.47 6.95
N ILE A 12 -12.85 17.18 7.20
CA ILE A 12 -11.86 16.32 7.87
C ILE A 12 -10.57 16.20 7.03
N THR A 13 -10.70 16.03 5.71
CA THR A 13 -9.52 15.92 4.82
C THR A 13 -8.66 17.19 4.88
N ARG A 14 -9.25 18.37 4.96
CA ARG A 14 -8.53 19.66 5.06
C ARG A 14 -7.62 19.76 6.30
N THR A 15 -7.89 19.00 7.34
CA THR A 15 -7.09 18.98 8.59
C THR A 15 -6.00 17.90 8.60
N ALA A 16 -5.93 17.06 7.56
CA ALA A 16 -5.00 15.94 7.51
C ALA A 16 -3.65 16.32 6.90
N GLN A 17 -2.57 15.71 7.36
CA GLN A 17 -1.24 15.78 6.74
C GLN A 17 -1.06 14.77 5.61
N VAL A 18 -1.87 13.70 5.60
CA VAL A 18 -1.90 12.66 4.57
C VAL A 18 -3.30 12.06 4.51
N LEU A 19 -3.74 11.69 3.32
CA LEU A 19 -5.01 10.99 3.10
C LEU A 19 -4.72 9.54 2.70
N MET A 20 -5.24 8.58 3.46
CA MET A 20 -5.27 7.18 3.06
C MET A 20 -6.68 6.81 2.59
N LEU A 21 -6.79 6.34 1.35
CA LEU A 21 -8.01 5.81 0.75
C LEU A 21 -7.89 4.30 0.66
N ASN A 22 -8.88 3.57 1.19
CA ASN A 22 -8.88 2.11 1.23
C ASN A 22 -10.17 1.55 0.63
N LEU A 23 -10.04 0.66 -0.35
CA LEU A 23 -11.17 0.04 -1.05
C LEU A 23 -11.64 -1.28 -0.42
N GLY A 24 -11.16 -1.65 0.77
CA GLY A 24 -11.49 -2.92 1.42
C GLY A 24 -12.98 -3.13 1.70
N ASN A 25 -13.67 -2.08 2.13
CA ASN A 25 -15.11 -2.07 2.28
C ASN A 25 -15.69 -0.90 1.47
N ILE A 26 -16.57 -1.18 0.51
CA ILE A 26 -17.18 -0.17 -0.35
C ILE A 26 -18.70 -0.17 -0.17
N THR A 27 -19.25 1.04 -0.06
CA THR A 27 -20.67 1.38 -0.12
C THR A 27 -20.80 2.59 -1.03
N ASP A 28 -22.00 2.92 -1.48
CA ASP A 28 -22.23 4.09 -2.34
C ASP A 28 -21.74 5.37 -1.64
N ALA A 29 -22.02 5.52 -0.34
CA ALA A 29 -21.55 6.66 0.45
C ALA A 29 -20.03 6.74 0.52
N ARG A 30 -19.33 5.59 0.70
CA ARG A 30 -17.87 5.55 0.72
C ARG A 30 -17.25 5.89 -0.63
N MET A 31 -17.83 5.39 -1.71
CA MET A 31 -17.33 5.69 -3.06
C MET A 31 -17.46 7.17 -3.40
N GLU A 32 -18.57 7.81 -3.03
CA GLU A 32 -18.74 9.25 -3.14
C GLU A 32 -17.73 10.00 -2.26
N SER A 33 -17.59 9.59 -1.01
CA SER A 33 -16.66 10.20 -0.03
C SER A 33 -15.20 10.11 -0.46
N ILE A 34 -14.78 8.98 -1.06
CA ILE A 34 -13.43 8.79 -1.61
C ILE A 34 -13.14 9.85 -2.68
N LEU A 35 -14.07 10.11 -3.59
CA LEU A 35 -13.87 11.11 -4.65
C LEU A 35 -13.86 12.54 -4.11
N ILE A 36 -14.71 12.85 -3.11
CA ILE A 36 -14.72 14.15 -2.42
C ILE A 36 -13.39 14.36 -1.70
N SER A 37 -12.94 13.39 -0.90
CA SER A 37 -11.68 13.47 -0.17
C SER A 37 -10.47 13.59 -1.10
N ALA A 38 -10.44 12.82 -2.18
CA ALA A 38 -9.36 12.88 -3.17
C ALA A 38 -9.27 14.26 -3.83
N ARG A 39 -10.41 14.84 -4.21
CA ARG A 39 -10.47 16.20 -4.77
C ARG A 39 -9.97 17.24 -3.77
N THR A 40 -10.45 17.16 -2.54
CA THR A 40 -10.03 18.07 -1.46
C THR A 40 -8.53 17.94 -1.18
N ALA A 41 -8.00 16.73 -1.11
CA ALA A 41 -6.57 16.48 -0.90
C ALA A 41 -5.72 17.07 -2.05
N LYS A 42 -6.16 16.88 -3.31
CA LYS A 42 -5.49 17.47 -4.48
C LYS A 42 -5.47 19.00 -4.42
N GLU A 43 -6.60 19.62 -4.07
CA GLU A 43 -6.72 21.09 -3.93
C GLU A 43 -5.80 21.65 -2.83
N MET A 44 -5.61 20.88 -1.75
CA MET A 44 -4.79 21.25 -0.60
C MET A 44 -3.33 20.82 -0.69
N GLY A 45 -2.94 20.09 -1.74
CA GLY A 45 -1.59 19.51 -1.86
C GLY A 45 -1.28 18.43 -0.82
N ILE A 46 -2.32 17.77 -0.28
CA ILE A 46 -2.18 16.70 0.72
C ILE A 46 -1.80 15.40 0.00
N PRO A 47 -0.71 14.71 0.39
CA PRO A 47 -0.35 13.43 -0.19
C PRO A 47 -1.46 12.38 -0.03
N ILE A 48 -1.68 11.58 -1.07
CA ILE A 48 -2.71 10.53 -1.08
C ILE A 48 -2.02 9.18 -1.20
N LEU A 49 -2.35 8.24 -0.30
CA LEU A 49 -2.07 6.83 -0.46
C LEU A 49 -3.37 6.09 -0.78
N LEU A 50 -3.41 5.39 -1.92
CA LEU A 50 -4.51 4.50 -2.30
C LEU A 50 -4.13 3.05 -2.00
N ASP A 51 -4.91 2.36 -1.15
CA ASP A 51 -4.87 0.91 -0.97
C ASP A 51 -5.96 0.28 -1.86
N ALA A 52 -5.52 -0.31 -2.97
CA ALA A 52 -6.36 -0.76 -4.08
C ALA A 52 -6.97 -2.17 -3.84
N VAL A 53 -7.41 -2.43 -2.62
CA VAL A 53 -7.91 -3.73 -2.17
C VAL A 53 -9.02 -4.26 -3.08
N GLY A 54 -8.83 -5.47 -3.59
CA GLY A 54 -9.86 -6.24 -4.30
C GLY A 54 -10.13 -5.82 -5.74
N ILE A 55 -9.30 -4.98 -6.34
CA ILE A 55 -9.46 -4.58 -7.75
C ILE A 55 -9.21 -5.74 -8.72
N SER A 56 -8.44 -6.73 -8.33
CA SER A 56 -8.18 -7.93 -9.13
C SER A 56 -9.44 -8.75 -9.38
N CYS A 57 -10.39 -8.76 -8.44
CA CYS A 57 -11.59 -9.60 -8.49
C CYS A 57 -12.90 -8.81 -8.63
N SER A 58 -12.89 -7.48 -8.76
CA SER A 58 -14.11 -6.66 -8.82
C SER A 58 -14.02 -5.59 -9.91
N SER A 59 -14.92 -5.67 -10.90
CA SER A 59 -15.07 -4.65 -11.94
C SER A 59 -15.49 -3.29 -11.36
N LEU A 60 -16.38 -3.30 -10.37
CA LEU A 60 -16.82 -2.09 -9.66
C LEU A 60 -15.63 -1.35 -9.01
N ARG A 61 -14.72 -2.11 -8.35
CA ARG A 61 -13.53 -1.51 -7.73
C ARG A 61 -12.55 -0.97 -8.77
N ARG A 62 -12.37 -1.67 -9.89
CA ARG A 62 -11.55 -1.15 -11.01
C ARG A 62 -12.10 0.14 -11.59
N GLU A 63 -13.41 0.22 -11.78
CA GLU A 63 -14.06 1.44 -12.24
C GLU A 63 -13.90 2.58 -11.23
N SER A 64 -14.03 2.29 -9.94
CA SER A 64 -13.82 3.27 -8.86
C SER A 64 -12.39 3.82 -8.87
N VAL A 65 -11.39 2.96 -9.07
CA VAL A 65 -9.99 3.39 -9.21
C VAL A 65 -9.80 4.27 -10.45
N LYS A 66 -10.39 3.90 -11.60
CA LYS A 66 -10.34 4.75 -12.82
C LYS A 66 -10.93 6.14 -12.56
N ASN A 67 -12.07 6.22 -11.90
CA ASN A 67 -12.71 7.47 -11.53
C ASN A 67 -11.87 8.30 -10.55
N LEU A 68 -11.23 7.62 -9.59
CA LEU A 68 -10.31 8.26 -8.66
C LEU A 68 -9.09 8.83 -9.38
N LEU A 69 -8.44 8.07 -10.26
CA LEU A 69 -7.26 8.51 -11.03
C LEU A 69 -7.58 9.72 -11.93
N ASN A 70 -8.80 9.78 -12.49
CA ASN A 70 -9.26 10.95 -13.24
C ASN A 70 -9.49 12.19 -12.34
N THR A 71 -9.77 11.98 -11.06
CA THR A 71 -9.99 13.06 -10.08
C THR A 71 -8.67 13.56 -9.50
N ALA A 72 -7.85 12.65 -8.99
CA ALA A 72 -6.55 12.93 -8.40
C ALA A 72 -5.64 11.71 -8.55
N ILE A 73 -4.41 11.92 -9.01
CA ILE A 73 -3.39 10.86 -9.00
C ILE A 73 -2.85 10.72 -7.58
N PRO A 74 -2.94 9.53 -6.95
CA PRO A 74 -2.34 9.31 -5.63
C PRO A 74 -0.82 9.45 -5.66
N THR A 75 -0.24 9.94 -4.56
CA THR A 75 1.21 9.96 -4.35
C THR A 75 1.78 8.55 -4.29
N VAL A 76 0.99 7.61 -3.72
CA VAL A 76 1.33 6.19 -3.60
C VAL A 76 0.10 5.36 -3.96
N ILE A 77 0.30 4.32 -4.75
CA ILE A 77 -0.68 3.26 -4.98
C ILE A 77 -0.11 1.97 -4.43
N LYS A 78 -0.84 1.35 -3.51
CA LYS A 78 -0.53 0.09 -2.89
C LYS A 78 -1.55 -0.97 -3.29
N GLY A 79 -1.07 -2.17 -3.56
CA GLY A 79 -1.87 -3.37 -3.75
C GLY A 79 -1.00 -4.61 -3.63
N ASN A 80 -1.60 -5.80 -3.56
CA ASN A 80 -0.85 -7.04 -3.72
C ASN A 80 -0.46 -7.27 -5.19
N TYR A 81 0.31 -8.31 -5.48
CA TYR A 81 0.78 -8.61 -6.84
C TYR A 81 -0.37 -8.71 -7.85
N SER A 82 -1.45 -9.40 -7.49
CA SER A 82 -2.63 -9.56 -8.35
C SER A 82 -3.34 -8.23 -8.61
N GLU A 83 -3.40 -7.36 -7.61
CA GLU A 83 -4.02 -6.04 -7.71
C GLU A 83 -3.19 -5.10 -8.58
N ILE A 84 -1.87 -5.05 -8.40
CA ILE A 84 -0.98 -4.25 -9.27
C ILE A 84 -0.99 -4.77 -10.71
N GLN A 85 -0.98 -6.09 -10.90
CA GLN A 85 -1.10 -6.70 -12.23
C GLN A 85 -2.45 -6.39 -12.88
N ALA A 86 -3.55 -6.38 -12.11
CA ALA A 86 -4.88 -6.02 -12.62
C ALA A 86 -4.98 -4.55 -13.02
N MET A 87 -4.32 -3.64 -12.30
CA MET A 87 -4.21 -2.24 -12.71
C MET A 87 -3.43 -2.09 -14.01
N TYR A 88 -2.36 -2.85 -14.16
CA TYR A 88 -1.52 -2.81 -15.36
C TYR A 88 -2.24 -3.43 -16.57
N ARG A 89 -3.01 -4.51 -16.36
CA ARG A 89 -3.73 -5.22 -17.43
C ARG A 89 -5.21 -5.30 -17.10
N ASP A 90 -6.02 -4.53 -17.82
CA ASP A 90 -7.49 -4.50 -17.64
C ASP A 90 -8.19 -5.86 -17.72
N SER A 91 -7.55 -6.88 -18.25
CA SER A 91 -8.10 -8.23 -18.44
C SER A 91 -7.67 -9.26 -17.41
N TYR A 92 -6.82 -8.88 -16.41
CA TYR A 92 -6.36 -9.82 -15.41
C TYR A 92 -7.44 -10.07 -14.35
N TRP A 93 -7.67 -11.35 -14.03
CA TRP A 93 -8.59 -11.80 -12.98
C TRP A 93 -7.88 -12.75 -12.03
N SER A 94 -7.98 -12.49 -10.74
CA SER A 94 -7.55 -13.37 -9.66
C SER A 94 -8.78 -13.94 -8.95
N SER A 95 -8.68 -15.15 -8.43
CA SER A 95 -9.74 -15.81 -7.66
C SER A 95 -9.89 -15.31 -6.22
N GLY A 96 -9.05 -14.39 -5.77
CA GLY A 96 -9.06 -13.87 -4.40
C GLY A 96 -8.41 -12.52 -4.26
N VAL A 97 -8.34 -12.03 -3.02
CA VAL A 97 -7.69 -10.77 -2.65
C VAL A 97 -6.22 -10.94 -2.26
N ASP A 98 -5.78 -12.19 -2.10
CA ASP A 98 -4.39 -12.51 -1.79
C ASP A 98 -3.51 -12.43 -3.02
N ALA A 99 -2.22 -12.19 -2.80
CA ALA A 99 -1.23 -12.19 -3.88
C ALA A 99 -1.18 -13.57 -4.53
N ASP A 100 -1.35 -13.63 -5.85
CA ASP A 100 -1.16 -14.85 -6.60
C ASP A 100 0.32 -15.23 -6.55
N SER A 101 0.65 -16.28 -5.79
CA SER A 101 2.03 -16.77 -5.62
C SER A 101 2.64 -17.34 -6.90
N ALA A 102 1.82 -17.56 -7.94
CA ALA A 102 2.26 -18.03 -9.24
C ALA A 102 2.77 -16.90 -10.15
N LEU A 103 2.56 -15.62 -9.77
CA LEU A 103 3.08 -14.49 -10.54
C LEU A 103 4.59 -14.36 -10.36
N ASP A 104 5.31 -14.41 -11.48
CA ASP A 104 6.75 -14.19 -11.50
C ASP A 104 7.11 -12.75 -11.09
N ILE A 105 8.13 -12.62 -10.23
CA ILE A 105 8.57 -11.34 -9.69
C ILE A 105 8.98 -10.34 -10.79
N GLN A 106 9.56 -10.83 -11.89
CA GLN A 106 9.96 -9.97 -13.00
C GLN A 106 8.74 -9.36 -13.71
N THR A 107 7.67 -10.14 -13.85
CA THR A 107 6.40 -9.66 -14.39
C THR A 107 5.80 -8.54 -13.51
N ILE A 108 5.88 -8.67 -12.18
CA ILE A 108 5.39 -7.64 -11.27
C ILE A 108 6.31 -6.42 -11.26
N ASN A 109 7.63 -6.61 -11.30
CA ASN A 109 8.58 -5.50 -11.46
C ASN A 109 8.23 -4.64 -12.69
N TYR A 110 8.02 -5.30 -13.84
CA TYR A 110 7.67 -4.61 -15.07
C TYR A 110 6.34 -3.87 -14.98
N ALA A 111 5.31 -4.51 -14.42
CA ALA A 111 3.99 -3.91 -14.23
C ALA A 111 4.06 -2.69 -13.29
N ALA A 112 4.75 -2.82 -12.15
CA ALA A 112 4.91 -1.76 -11.16
C ALA A 112 5.67 -0.55 -11.74
N VAL A 113 6.81 -0.80 -12.39
CA VAL A 113 7.63 0.26 -13.04
C VAL A 113 6.84 0.97 -14.12
N SER A 114 6.10 0.22 -14.97
CA SER A 114 5.29 0.79 -16.03
C SER A 114 4.17 1.67 -15.51
N LEU A 115 3.46 1.22 -14.46
CA LEU A 115 2.42 2.01 -13.77
C LEU A 115 3.01 3.26 -13.13
N ALA A 116 4.13 3.13 -12.41
CA ALA A 116 4.78 4.25 -11.75
C ALA A 116 5.16 5.34 -12.75
N ARG A 117 5.75 4.96 -13.90
CA ARG A 117 6.12 5.89 -14.99
C ARG A 117 4.91 6.54 -15.63
N SER A 118 3.87 5.77 -15.94
CA SER A 118 2.67 6.27 -16.63
C SER A 118 1.84 7.22 -15.79
N LEU A 119 1.78 6.99 -14.47
CA LEU A 119 0.96 7.77 -13.54
C LEU A 119 1.77 8.85 -12.80
N GLY A 120 3.11 8.77 -12.80
CA GLY A 120 3.96 9.67 -11.98
C GLY A 120 3.74 9.46 -10.48
N THR A 121 3.65 8.22 -10.03
CA THR A 121 3.31 7.83 -8.64
C THR A 121 4.28 6.78 -8.12
N VAL A 122 4.34 6.60 -6.80
CA VAL A 122 5.04 5.45 -6.21
C VAL A 122 4.10 4.24 -6.19
N ILE A 123 4.58 3.09 -6.63
CA ILE A 123 3.87 1.82 -6.56
C ILE A 123 4.48 0.95 -5.46
N LEU A 124 3.63 0.40 -4.59
CA LEU A 124 3.96 -0.66 -3.64
C LEU A 124 3.15 -1.91 -4.01
N ALA A 125 3.83 -2.91 -4.58
CA ALA A 125 3.27 -4.23 -4.79
C ALA A 125 3.68 -5.14 -3.63
N SER A 126 2.74 -5.41 -2.72
CA SER A 126 2.99 -6.23 -1.53
C SER A 126 2.89 -7.72 -1.84
N GLY A 127 3.82 -8.51 -1.27
CA GLY A 127 3.88 -9.95 -1.49
C GLY A 127 4.87 -10.64 -0.56
N LYS A 128 5.42 -11.78 -1.02
CA LYS A 128 6.52 -12.44 -0.31
C LYS A 128 7.77 -11.54 -0.24
N VAL A 129 7.98 -10.76 -1.29
CA VAL A 129 8.94 -9.67 -1.39
C VAL A 129 8.13 -8.44 -1.75
N ASP A 130 8.21 -7.38 -0.97
CA ASP A 130 7.54 -6.15 -1.35
C ASP A 130 8.36 -5.43 -2.43
N ILE A 131 7.67 -5.02 -3.50
CA ILE A 131 8.27 -4.31 -4.65
C ILE A 131 7.84 -2.86 -4.57
N ILE A 132 8.81 -1.94 -4.49
CA ILE A 132 8.55 -0.50 -4.38
C ILE A 132 9.30 0.24 -5.47
N THR A 133 8.58 1.08 -6.24
CA THR A 133 9.19 1.84 -7.34
C THR A 133 8.49 3.18 -7.56
N ASP A 134 9.26 4.19 -7.97
CA ASP A 134 8.78 5.46 -8.52
C ASP A 134 8.91 5.52 -10.06
N GLY A 135 9.28 4.39 -10.69
CA GLY A 135 9.56 4.28 -12.11
C GLY A 135 11.01 4.60 -12.50
N ARG A 136 11.83 5.13 -11.58
CA ARG A 136 13.28 5.40 -11.77
C ARG A 136 14.12 4.50 -10.89
N LEU A 137 13.70 4.33 -9.63
CA LEU A 137 14.27 3.45 -8.63
C LEU A 137 13.33 2.26 -8.43
N LEU A 138 13.90 1.10 -8.15
CA LEU A 138 13.17 -0.13 -7.87
C LEU A 138 13.84 -0.83 -6.69
N TYR A 139 13.05 -1.12 -5.65
CA TYR A 139 13.53 -1.79 -4.44
C TYR A 139 12.72 -3.06 -4.19
N HIS A 140 13.44 -4.09 -3.75
CA HIS A 140 12.86 -5.30 -3.16
C HIS A 140 13.08 -5.27 -1.65
N ILE A 141 12.01 -5.42 -0.88
CA ILE A 141 12.04 -5.53 0.57
C ILE A 141 11.76 -6.98 0.93
N HIS A 142 12.73 -7.63 1.56
CA HIS A 142 12.68 -9.05 1.93
C HIS A 142 12.24 -9.26 3.37
N ASN A 143 12.12 -8.18 4.15
CA ASN A 143 11.63 -8.25 5.53
C ASN A 143 10.18 -8.72 5.57
N GLY A 144 9.89 -9.61 6.50
CA GLY A 144 8.55 -10.11 6.74
C GLY A 144 8.51 -11.56 7.22
N THR A 145 7.32 -12.00 7.53
CA THR A 145 7.05 -13.36 7.96
C THR A 145 5.73 -13.86 7.37
N PRO A 146 5.60 -15.17 7.07
CA PRO A 146 4.33 -15.75 6.63
C PRO A 146 3.17 -15.52 7.60
N LEU A 147 3.44 -15.25 8.89
CA LEU A 147 2.39 -14.93 9.87
C LEU A 147 1.64 -13.63 9.54
N LEU A 148 2.28 -12.68 8.86
CA LEU A 148 1.60 -11.46 8.41
C LEU A 148 0.44 -11.77 7.48
N SER A 149 0.61 -12.68 6.53
CA SER A 149 -0.47 -13.06 5.61
C SER A 149 -1.60 -13.87 6.26
N GLN A 150 -1.36 -14.45 7.45
CA GLN A 150 -2.37 -15.20 8.21
C GLN A 150 -3.25 -14.31 9.09
N VAL A 151 -2.94 -13.03 9.20
CA VAL A 151 -3.70 -12.06 10.01
C VAL A 151 -4.34 -11.03 9.08
N THR A 152 -5.68 -11.04 9.01
CA THR A 152 -6.43 -10.06 8.23
C THR A 152 -6.15 -8.63 8.73
N GLY A 153 -5.88 -7.71 7.82
CA GLY A 153 -5.66 -6.30 8.13
C GLY A 153 -4.19 -5.88 8.17
N THR A 154 -3.22 -6.80 8.15
CA THR A 154 -1.78 -6.44 8.13
C THR A 154 -1.40 -5.69 6.86
N GLY A 155 -2.02 -6.01 5.71
CA GLY A 155 -1.87 -5.21 4.49
C GLY A 155 -2.36 -3.77 4.64
N CYS A 156 -3.53 -3.57 5.27
CA CYS A 156 -4.02 -2.21 5.56
C CYS A 156 -3.13 -1.49 6.59
N LEU A 157 -2.58 -2.23 7.56
CA LEU A 157 -1.61 -1.70 8.53
C LEU A 157 -0.33 -1.22 7.83
N GLN A 158 0.18 -1.97 6.82
CA GLN A 158 1.28 -1.52 5.97
C GLN A 158 0.96 -0.18 5.29
N GLY A 159 -0.23 -0.07 4.70
CA GLY A 159 -0.70 1.18 4.09
C GLY A 159 -0.73 2.34 5.09
N ALA A 160 -1.22 2.10 6.32
CA ALA A 160 -1.27 3.10 7.38
C ALA A 160 0.12 3.55 7.83
N LEU A 161 1.09 2.62 7.95
CA LEU A 161 2.49 2.94 8.26
C LEU A 161 3.12 3.78 7.13
N CYS A 162 2.99 3.35 5.87
CA CYS A 162 3.46 4.13 4.73
C CYS A 162 2.84 5.55 4.70
N ALA A 163 1.53 5.67 4.94
CA ALA A 163 0.86 6.95 5.02
C ALA A 163 1.41 7.82 6.17
N SER A 164 1.69 7.23 7.34
CA SER A 164 2.27 7.95 8.47
C SER A 164 3.65 8.53 8.13
N TYR A 165 4.51 7.76 7.46
CA TYR A 165 5.81 8.27 7.01
C TYR A 165 5.69 9.30 5.89
N LEU A 166 4.71 9.17 4.99
CA LEU A 166 4.43 10.18 3.96
C LEU A 166 4.04 11.54 4.56
N SER A 167 3.44 11.57 5.74
CA SER A 167 3.11 12.82 6.43
C SER A 167 4.35 13.59 6.88
N ALA A 168 5.44 12.90 7.16
CA ALA A 168 6.71 13.50 7.57
C ALA A 168 7.57 13.89 6.35
N LYS A 169 7.68 13.01 5.35
CA LYS A 169 8.46 13.23 4.12
C LYS A 169 7.81 12.49 2.95
N PRO A 170 7.11 13.17 2.05
CA PRO A 170 6.57 12.55 0.84
C PRO A 170 7.69 12.02 -0.06
N GLY A 171 7.52 10.79 -0.57
CA GLY A 171 8.48 10.17 -1.49
C GLY A 171 8.54 8.65 -1.34
N ILE A 172 9.39 8.03 -2.17
CA ILE A 172 9.59 6.59 -2.18
C ILE A 172 10.16 6.08 -0.84
N GLU A 173 11.01 6.89 -0.18
CA GLU A 173 11.63 6.53 1.11
C GLU A 173 10.60 6.30 2.22
N ALA A 174 9.50 7.06 2.22
CA ALA A 174 8.41 6.85 3.18
C ALA A 174 7.75 5.48 3.03
N VAL A 175 7.59 5.04 1.79
CA VAL A 175 6.98 3.73 1.47
C VAL A 175 7.93 2.60 1.82
N ILE A 176 9.23 2.74 1.49
CA ILE A 176 10.28 1.80 1.89
C ILE A 176 10.29 1.66 3.41
N THR A 177 10.36 2.78 4.13
CA THR A 177 10.40 2.76 5.60
C THR A 177 9.17 2.07 6.19
N GLY A 178 7.96 2.41 5.72
CA GLY A 178 6.72 1.80 6.19
C GLY A 178 6.67 0.29 5.97
N SER A 179 7.14 -0.20 4.82
CA SER A 179 7.22 -1.63 4.51
C SER A 179 8.28 -2.34 5.35
N CYS A 180 9.48 -1.78 5.47
CA CYS A 180 10.56 -2.34 6.31
C CYS A 180 10.13 -2.43 7.78
N VAL A 181 9.54 -1.37 8.34
CA VAL A 181 9.07 -1.35 9.72
C VAL A 181 8.06 -2.45 9.99
N LEU A 182 7.06 -2.62 9.11
CA LEU A 182 6.10 -3.72 9.28
C LEU A 182 6.76 -5.09 9.19
N GLY A 183 7.62 -5.28 8.18
CA GLY A 183 8.33 -6.55 7.97
C GLY A 183 9.21 -6.94 9.15
N ILE A 184 10.05 -6.00 9.63
CA ILE A 184 10.93 -6.19 10.79
C ILE A 184 10.13 -6.46 12.06
N CYS A 185 9.08 -5.67 12.35
CA CYS A 185 8.20 -5.92 13.49
C CYS A 185 7.54 -7.30 13.40
N GLY A 186 7.12 -7.72 12.20
CA GLY A 186 6.58 -9.07 11.97
C GLY A 186 7.59 -10.16 12.27
N GLU A 187 8.86 -9.98 11.88
CA GLU A 187 9.94 -10.93 12.18
C GLU A 187 10.22 -11.03 13.68
N LEU A 188 10.31 -9.89 14.35
CA LEU A 188 10.58 -9.81 15.79
C LEU A 188 9.39 -10.26 16.66
N ALA A 189 8.16 -10.21 16.11
CA ALA A 189 6.93 -10.65 16.79
C ALA A 189 6.64 -12.14 16.66
N ARG A 190 7.46 -12.92 15.94
CA ARG A 190 7.22 -14.36 15.70
C ARG A 190 6.93 -15.12 16.97
N THR A 191 5.98 -16.06 16.88
CA THR A 191 5.56 -16.91 18.00
C THR A 191 5.00 -18.22 17.46
N ASP A 192 5.09 -19.28 18.24
CA ASP A 192 4.47 -20.59 18.01
C ASP A 192 3.08 -20.72 18.65
N ARG A 193 2.61 -19.69 19.38
CA ARG A 193 1.34 -19.68 20.10
C ARG A 193 0.12 -19.41 19.22
N GLY A 194 0.32 -19.04 17.95
CA GLY A 194 -0.74 -18.77 17.01
C GLY A 194 -0.95 -17.28 16.68
N THR A 195 -1.84 -17.02 15.71
CA THR A 195 -2.01 -15.70 15.08
C THR A 195 -2.52 -14.61 16.03
N GLY A 196 -3.32 -14.96 17.04
CA GLY A 196 -3.80 -13.99 18.04
C GLY A 196 -2.66 -13.43 18.88
N THR A 197 -1.77 -14.31 19.40
CA THR A 197 -0.58 -13.89 20.15
C THR A 197 0.39 -13.12 19.23
N PHE A 198 0.57 -13.59 17.99
CA PHE A 198 1.37 -12.88 17.01
C PHE A 198 0.89 -11.44 16.79
N LEU A 199 -0.42 -11.22 16.63
CA LEU A 199 -0.98 -9.88 16.46
C LEU A 199 -0.69 -8.98 17.68
N CYS A 200 -0.84 -9.50 18.90
CA CYS A 200 -0.50 -8.74 20.11
C CYS A 200 0.98 -8.35 20.11
N HIS A 201 1.89 -9.32 19.87
CA HIS A 201 3.33 -9.06 19.80
C HIS A 201 3.70 -8.08 18.69
N LEU A 202 3.04 -8.15 17.52
CA LEU A 202 3.25 -7.22 16.41
C LEU A 202 2.90 -5.78 16.81
N MET A 203 1.76 -5.58 17.47
CA MET A 203 1.34 -4.26 17.92
C MET A 203 2.25 -3.70 19.01
N ASP A 204 2.67 -4.55 19.97
CA ASP A 204 3.64 -4.18 20.98
C ASP A 204 4.97 -3.77 20.36
N LYS A 205 5.44 -4.57 19.36
CA LYS A 205 6.71 -4.29 18.70
C LYS A 205 6.68 -3.01 17.85
N LEU A 206 5.59 -2.74 17.16
CA LEU A 206 5.41 -1.47 16.45
C LEU A 206 5.52 -0.24 17.36
N SER A 207 5.11 -0.37 18.62
CA SER A 207 5.20 0.72 19.61
C SER A 207 6.57 0.84 20.28
N THR A 208 7.42 -0.19 20.18
CA THR A 208 8.72 -0.27 20.90
C THR A 208 9.93 -0.42 19.99
N LEU A 209 9.71 -0.44 18.65
CA LEU A 209 10.79 -0.60 17.68
C LEU A 209 11.79 0.57 17.78
N THR A 210 13.07 0.25 17.82
CA THR A 210 14.16 1.21 17.88
C THR A 210 14.89 1.35 16.55
N ASP A 211 15.54 2.47 16.31
CA ASP A 211 16.36 2.70 15.10
C ASP A 211 17.47 1.64 14.98
N THR A 212 18.09 1.26 16.09
CA THR A 212 19.10 0.19 16.11
C THR A 212 18.57 -1.15 15.63
N GLU A 213 17.33 -1.51 16.04
CA GLU A 213 16.70 -2.75 15.57
C GLU A 213 16.36 -2.68 14.07
N ILE A 214 15.97 -1.51 13.57
CA ILE A 214 15.76 -1.31 12.12
C ILE A 214 17.08 -1.54 11.38
N GLU A 215 18.16 -0.87 11.78
CA GLU A 215 19.46 -0.99 11.14
C GLU A 215 20.01 -2.43 11.14
N GLN A 216 19.82 -3.16 12.25
CA GLN A 216 20.31 -4.54 12.40
C GLN A 216 19.51 -5.57 11.61
N ASN A 217 18.24 -5.30 11.32
CA ASN A 217 17.33 -6.26 10.69
C ASN A 217 16.92 -5.86 9.27
N LEU A 218 17.39 -4.73 8.75
CA LEU A 218 17.05 -4.26 7.41
C LEU A 218 17.53 -5.26 6.34
N ASN A 219 16.61 -5.72 5.52
CA ASN A 219 16.87 -6.64 4.42
C ASN A 219 16.17 -6.15 3.14
N MET A 220 16.87 -5.31 2.40
CA MET A 220 16.39 -4.73 1.15
C MET A 220 17.50 -4.64 0.11
N GLU A 221 17.14 -4.60 -1.15
CA GLU A 221 18.07 -4.39 -2.26
C GLU A 221 17.49 -3.43 -3.30
N GLU A 222 18.36 -2.67 -3.94
CA GLU A 222 18.03 -1.86 -5.11
C GLU A 222 18.23 -2.69 -6.37
N ILE A 223 17.20 -2.72 -7.23
CA ILE A 223 17.19 -3.49 -8.47
C ILE A 223 17.43 -2.54 -9.64
N THR A 224 18.37 -2.90 -10.50
CA THR A 224 18.62 -2.14 -11.73
C THR A 224 17.44 -2.29 -12.68
N ILE A 225 16.83 -1.17 -13.05
CA ILE A 225 15.79 -1.15 -14.08
C ILE A 225 16.46 -1.13 -15.45
N GLU A 226 16.22 -2.17 -16.24
CA GLU A 226 16.69 -2.20 -17.63
C GLU A 226 16.09 -1.04 -18.41
N LYS A 227 16.95 -0.33 -19.15
CA LYS A 227 16.52 0.75 -20.06
C LYS A 227 15.98 0.10 -21.33
N ASN A 228 14.66 0.05 -21.47
CA ASN A 228 14.02 -0.22 -22.76
C ASN A 228 14.02 1.04 -23.63
#